data_8c4715d71133dc235aa4fa1da310e6c2
#
_entry.id   8c4715d71133dc235aa4fa1da310e6c2
#
_cell.length_a   1.000
_cell.length_b   1.000
_cell.length_c   1.000
_cell.angle_alpha   90.00
_cell.angle_beta   90.00
_cell.angle_gamma   90.00
#
_symmetry.space_group_name_H-M   'P 1'
#
loop_
_entity.id
_entity.type
_entity.pdbx_description
1 polymer ?
#
loop_
_entity_poly.entity_id
_entity_poly.type
_entity_poly.pdbx_seq_one_letter_code
_entity_poly.pdbx_strand_id
1 'polypeptide(L)'
;MKILGLHASPRPKGNSTQLLNALLEEAHRLGATVSSHTLNTLRLKGCQACYSCRQPGQEKQCAVKDDMQPILTEVFAADAVVLASPVYMWQMTAQARLFTDRLMPVLKPDYTSWLNGQRMLTLYTQGQPDLTRYASYFTYVNEMFGFLGFRPLPPLVFGNLRGVNDVQYQPQHFDRVRQAAAELVGNG
;
A
#
# COMPACT_ATOMS: atom_id res chain seq x y z
N MET A 1 -3.70 -11.19 13.76
CA MET A 1 -3.05 -10.64 12.57
C MET A 1 -3.19 -9.13 12.57
N LYS A 2 -2.13 -8.39 12.21
CA LYS A 2 -2.13 -6.92 12.11
C LYS A 2 -2.06 -6.51 10.65
N ILE A 3 -2.99 -5.65 10.21
CA ILE A 3 -3.06 -5.15 8.83
C ILE A 3 -2.95 -3.63 8.85
N LEU A 4 -1.99 -3.10 8.07
CA LEU A 4 -1.81 -1.68 7.84
C LEU A 4 -2.39 -1.29 6.49
N GLY A 5 -3.38 -0.39 6.47
CA GLY A 5 -3.97 0.19 5.26
C GLY A 5 -3.39 1.56 4.93
N LEU A 6 -3.00 1.78 3.67
CA LEU A 6 -2.45 3.05 3.19
C LEU A 6 -3.32 3.62 2.07
N HIS A 7 -4.06 4.68 2.37
CA HIS A 7 -4.87 5.41 1.40
C HIS A 7 -4.01 6.43 0.65
N ALA A 8 -3.70 6.15 -0.60
CA ALA A 8 -2.89 7.04 -1.44
C ALA A 8 -3.73 7.92 -2.39
N SER A 9 -5.05 7.90 -2.29
CA SER A 9 -5.91 8.81 -3.03
C SER A 9 -5.91 10.21 -2.39
N PRO A 10 -5.79 11.29 -3.18
CA PRO A 10 -6.03 12.64 -2.69
C PRO A 10 -7.54 12.92 -2.43
N ARG A 11 -8.43 12.04 -2.88
CA ARG A 11 -9.87 12.17 -2.72
C ARG A 11 -10.34 11.35 -1.51
N PRO A 12 -10.82 11.98 -0.41
CA PRO A 12 -11.23 11.27 0.81
C PRO A 12 -12.37 10.25 0.58
N LYS A 13 -13.21 10.49 -0.42
CA LYS A 13 -14.31 9.61 -0.84
C LYS A 13 -14.04 8.97 -2.21
N GLY A 14 -12.79 8.87 -2.64
CA GLY A 14 -12.42 8.28 -3.92
C GLY A 14 -12.67 6.76 -3.96
N ASN A 15 -12.78 6.19 -5.16
CA ASN A 15 -13.09 4.77 -5.35
C ASN A 15 -12.11 3.85 -4.62
N SER A 16 -10.79 4.11 -4.73
CA SER A 16 -9.77 3.31 -4.02
C SER A 16 -9.87 3.43 -2.50
N THR A 17 -10.26 4.61 -1.98
CA THR A 17 -10.48 4.81 -0.55
C THR A 17 -11.66 3.98 -0.06
N GLN A 18 -12.77 3.98 -0.79
CA GLN A 18 -13.97 3.20 -0.42
C GLN A 18 -13.69 1.69 -0.45
N LEU A 19 -12.97 1.22 -1.47
CA LEU A 19 -12.60 -0.19 -1.58
C LEU A 19 -11.63 -0.63 -0.46
N LEU A 20 -10.64 0.19 -0.13
CA LEU A 20 -9.74 -0.12 0.99
C LEU A 20 -10.47 -0.12 2.33
N ASN A 21 -11.38 0.83 2.57
CA ASN A 21 -12.21 0.82 3.78
C ASN A 21 -12.99 -0.49 3.90
N ALA A 22 -13.67 -0.92 2.83
CA ALA A 22 -14.43 -2.16 2.84
C ALA A 22 -13.55 -3.41 3.08
N LEU A 23 -12.32 -3.42 2.54
CA LEU A 23 -11.34 -4.47 2.81
C LEU A 23 -10.94 -4.49 4.31
N LEU A 24 -10.64 -3.35 4.88
CA LEU A 24 -10.19 -3.23 6.28
C LEU A 24 -11.33 -3.53 7.25
N GLU A 25 -12.56 -3.09 6.96
CA GLU A 25 -13.77 -3.40 7.73
C GLU A 25 -14.01 -4.91 7.76
N GLU A 26 -13.93 -5.58 6.62
CA GLU A 26 -14.07 -7.03 6.54
C GLU A 26 -12.96 -7.77 7.27
N ALA A 27 -11.71 -7.34 7.10
CA ALA A 27 -10.58 -7.92 7.83
C ALA A 27 -10.75 -7.78 9.35
N HIS A 28 -11.24 -6.63 9.81
CA HIS A 28 -11.56 -6.41 11.23
C HIS A 28 -12.68 -7.34 11.71
N ARG A 29 -13.75 -7.47 10.93
CA ARG A 29 -14.87 -8.39 11.21
C ARG A 29 -14.40 -9.84 11.34
N LEU A 30 -13.35 -10.21 10.60
CA LEU A 30 -12.71 -11.53 10.64
C LEU A 30 -11.64 -11.68 11.75
N GLY A 31 -11.52 -10.69 12.63
CA GLY A 31 -10.65 -10.73 13.82
C GLY A 31 -9.24 -10.15 13.65
N ALA A 32 -8.94 -9.50 12.53
CA ALA A 32 -7.68 -8.79 12.39
C ALA A 32 -7.69 -7.46 13.17
N THR A 33 -6.54 -7.07 13.69
CA THR A 33 -6.30 -5.71 14.16
C THR A 33 -5.91 -4.85 12.97
N VAL A 34 -6.64 -3.77 12.71
CA VAL A 34 -6.41 -2.90 11.56
C VAL A 34 -5.99 -1.50 11.99
N SER A 35 -5.05 -0.91 11.27
CA SER A 35 -4.71 0.51 11.32
C SER A 35 -4.67 1.08 9.91
N SER A 36 -4.84 2.39 9.77
CA SER A 36 -4.73 3.01 8.44
C SER A 36 -4.23 4.46 8.50
N HIS A 37 -3.58 4.88 7.40
CA HIS A 37 -3.15 6.25 7.19
C HIS A 37 -3.62 6.78 5.84
N THR A 38 -4.08 8.03 5.81
CA THR A 38 -4.38 8.77 4.59
C THR A 38 -3.16 9.59 4.19
N LEU A 39 -2.36 9.09 3.25
CA LEU A 39 -1.06 9.68 2.89
C LEU A 39 -1.16 11.14 2.44
N ASN A 40 -2.29 11.53 1.84
CA ASN A 40 -2.52 12.91 1.38
C ASN A 40 -2.68 13.93 2.53
N THR A 41 -3.00 13.50 3.73
CA THR A 41 -3.16 14.39 4.90
C THR A 41 -1.89 14.51 5.73
N LEU A 42 -0.87 13.70 5.42
CA LEU A 42 0.40 13.64 6.12
C LEU A 42 1.43 14.56 5.45
N ARG A 43 2.33 15.09 6.27
CA ARG A 43 3.48 15.87 5.79
C ARG A 43 4.61 14.90 5.45
N LEU A 44 4.56 14.34 4.24
CA LEU A 44 5.59 13.44 3.73
C LEU A 44 6.50 14.19 2.75
N LYS A 45 7.82 14.08 2.95
CA LYS A 45 8.85 14.54 2.02
C LYS A 45 9.40 13.36 1.25
N GLY A 46 9.88 13.59 0.03
CA GLY A 46 10.60 12.59 -0.75
C GLY A 46 11.91 12.15 -0.08
N CYS A 47 12.44 11.00 -0.48
CA CYS A 47 13.75 10.55 -0.04
C CYS A 47 14.84 11.56 -0.43
N GLN A 48 15.72 11.91 0.52
CA GLN A 48 16.80 12.87 0.29
C GLN A 48 18.11 12.20 -0.12
N ALA A 49 18.10 10.87 -0.35
CA ALA A 49 19.28 10.08 -0.69
C ALA A 49 20.46 10.28 0.27
N CYS A 50 20.21 10.60 1.53
CA CYS A 50 21.24 10.91 2.52
C CYS A 50 21.93 9.67 3.10
N TYR A 51 21.42 8.48 2.85
CA TYR A 51 21.90 7.19 3.33
C TYR A 51 22.06 7.06 4.86
N SER A 52 21.50 7.97 5.66
CA SER A 52 21.53 7.87 7.13
C SER A 52 20.92 6.56 7.64
N CYS A 53 19.84 6.10 7.01
CA CYS A 53 19.17 4.85 7.39
C CYS A 53 20.04 3.59 7.18
N ARG A 54 21.23 3.72 6.59
CA ARG A 54 22.17 2.64 6.36
C ARG A 54 23.39 2.71 7.29
N GLN A 55 23.44 3.71 8.17
CA GLN A 55 24.52 3.87 9.13
C GLN A 55 24.26 3.00 10.38
N PRO A 56 25.31 2.46 11.01
CA PRO A 56 25.17 1.73 12.28
C PRO A 56 24.44 2.59 13.33
N GLY A 57 23.49 1.98 14.03
CA GLY A 57 22.67 2.65 15.06
C GLY A 57 21.51 3.49 14.50
N GLN A 58 21.28 3.47 13.18
CA GLN A 58 20.16 4.14 12.51
C GLN A 58 19.21 3.16 11.78
N GLU A 59 19.31 1.88 12.13
CA GLU A 59 18.55 0.82 11.49
C GLU A 59 17.04 1.06 11.67
N LYS A 60 16.29 0.76 10.61
CA LYS A 60 14.82 0.89 10.57
C LYS A 60 14.29 2.32 10.76
N GLN A 61 15.15 3.33 10.64
CA GLN A 61 14.77 4.72 10.83
C GLN A 61 15.13 5.57 9.61
N CYS A 62 14.39 6.65 9.43
CA CYS A 62 14.71 7.68 8.44
C CYS A 62 15.05 8.98 9.12
N ALA A 63 16.17 9.62 8.70
CA ALA A 63 16.62 10.89 9.26
C ALA A 63 15.73 12.08 8.89
N VAL A 64 14.91 11.96 7.85
CA VAL A 64 13.99 13.03 7.43
C VAL A 64 12.88 13.18 8.48
N LYS A 65 12.79 14.37 9.07
CA LYS A 65 11.80 14.69 10.11
C LYS A 65 10.46 15.03 9.47
N ASP A 66 9.56 14.05 9.43
CA ASP A 66 8.19 14.15 8.92
C ASP A 66 7.32 13.00 9.46
N ASP A 67 6.11 12.84 8.92
CA ASP A 67 5.15 11.85 9.38
C ASP A 67 5.43 10.42 8.88
N MET A 68 6.58 10.17 8.25
CA MET A 68 6.92 8.83 7.72
C MET A 68 7.36 7.84 8.81
N GLN A 69 8.02 8.31 9.88
CA GLN A 69 8.58 7.39 10.89
C GLN A 69 7.52 6.55 11.61
N PRO A 70 6.38 7.09 12.03
CA PRO A 70 5.27 6.27 12.57
C PRO A 70 4.80 5.19 11.58
N ILE A 71 4.67 5.53 10.30
CA ILE A 71 4.26 4.57 9.26
C ILE A 71 5.30 3.44 9.13
N LEU A 72 6.59 3.77 9.11
CA LEU A 72 7.66 2.76 9.06
C LEU A 72 7.58 1.82 10.27
N THR A 73 7.34 2.35 11.47
CA THR A 73 7.18 1.53 12.67
C THR A 73 6.02 0.55 12.52
N GLU A 74 4.89 1.00 11.98
CA GLU A 74 3.74 0.12 11.72
C GLU A 74 4.02 -0.89 10.60
N VAL A 75 4.75 -0.52 9.54
CA VAL A 75 5.18 -1.46 8.48
C VAL A 75 5.98 -2.62 9.06
N PHE A 76 6.92 -2.34 9.99
CA PHE A 76 7.68 -3.39 10.65
C PHE A 76 6.84 -4.26 11.59
N ALA A 77 5.78 -3.71 12.17
CA ALA A 77 4.91 -4.41 13.12
C ALA A 77 3.73 -5.13 12.47
N ALA A 78 3.44 -4.84 11.21
CA ALA A 78 2.31 -5.44 10.48
C ALA A 78 2.64 -6.85 9.98
N ASP A 79 1.62 -7.70 9.87
CA ASP A 79 1.68 -8.98 9.15
C ASP A 79 1.36 -8.79 7.67
N ALA A 80 0.58 -7.74 7.35
CA ALA A 80 0.28 -7.36 5.98
C ALA A 80 0.14 -5.83 5.84
N VAL A 81 0.55 -5.32 4.67
CA VAL A 81 0.34 -3.93 4.26
C VAL A 81 -0.53 -3.91 3.02
N VAL A 82 -1.55 -3.05 2.99
CA VAL A 82 -2.43 -2.84 1.83
C VAL A 82 -2.28 -1.40 1.36
N LEU A 83 -1.73 -1.20 0.16
CA LEU A 83 -1.57 0.12 -0.46
C LEU A 83 -2.63 0.31 -1.54
N ALA A 84 -3.56 1.24 -1.33
CA ALA A 84 -4.61 1.56 -2.30
C ALA A 84 -4.34 2.89 -3.00
N SER A 85 -4.21 2.85 -4.32
CA SER A 85 -3.91 4.02 -5.16
C SER A 85 -4.78 4.05 -6.41
N PRO A 86 -5.36 5.20 -6.80
CA PRO A 86 -5.81 5.36 -8.17
C PRO A 86 -4.61 5.43 -9.12
N VAL A 87 -4.82 5.02 -10.37
CA VAL A 87 -3.83 5.18 -11.44
C VAL A 87 -3.93 6.60 -11.98
N TYR A 88 -2.89 7.41 -11.72
CA TYR A 88 -2.72 8.75 -12.27
C TYR A 88 -1.47 8.78 -13.17
N MET A 89 -1.61 9.34 -14.36
CA MET A 89 -0.52 9.40 -15.34
C MET A 89 0.25 8.08 -15.48
N TRP A 90 -0.53 6.98 -15.61
CA TRP A 90 -0.06 5.60 -15.85
C TRP A 90 0.64 4.92 -14.66
N GLN A 91 0.64 5.54 -13.50
CA GLN A 91 1.34 5.07 -12.29
C GLN A 91 0.46 5.23 -11.05
N MET A 92 0.95 4.77 -9.91
CA MET A 92 0.39 5.15 -8.63
C MET A 92 0.53 6.67 -8.40
N THR A 93 -0.25 7.21 -7.50
CA THR A 93 -0.22 8.63 -7.15
C THR A 93 1.12 9.08 -6.59
N ALA A 94 1.38 10.40 -6.63
CA ALA A 94 2.56 11.00 -5.97
C ALA A 94 2.61 10.67 -4.47
N GLN A 95 1.45 10.60 -3.79
CA GLN A 95 1.35 10.22 -2.38
C GLN A 95 1.87 8.80 -2.14
N ALA A 96 1.48 7.84 -2.99
CA ALA A 96 2.00 6.48 -2.92
C ALA A 96 3.51 6.43 -3.22
N ARG A 97 3.99 7.25 -4.18
CA ARG A 97 5.42 7.35 -4.50
C ARG A 97 6.23 7.92 -3.34
N LEU A 98 5.74 8.95 -2.65
CA LEU A 98 6.39 9.47 -1.44
C LEU A 98 6.59 8.37 -0.38
N PHE A 99 5.58 7.51 -0.19
CA PHE A 99 5.70 6.36 0.71
C PHE A 99 6.75 5.36 0.20
N THR A 100 6.65 4.92 -1.06
CA THR A 100 7.55 3.89 -1.60
C THR A 100 9.00 4.33 -1.67
N ASP A 101 9.29 5.59 -2.05
CA ASP A 101 10.65 6.13 -2.08
C ASP A 101 11.31 6.22 -0.69
N ARG A 102 10.49 6.18 0.36
CA ARG A 102 10.93 6.26 1.77
C ARG A 102 11.04 4.88 2.45
N LEU A 103 10.95 3.77 1.68
CA LEU A 103 11.10 2.41 2.22
C LEU A 103 12.56 1.93 2.32
N MET A 104 13.55 2.73 1.94
CA MET A 104 14.97 2.34 2.08
C MET A 104 15.35 1.84 3.49
N PRO A 105 14.76 2.33 4.62
CA PRO A 105 15.05 1.81 5.96
C PRO A 105 14.65 0.36 6.20
N VAL A 106 13.86 -0.27 5.32
CA VAL A 106 13.53 -1.70 5.43
C VAL A 106 14.68 -2.60 5.00
N LEU A 107 15.69 -2.03 4.30
CA LEU A 107 16.87 -2.76 3.84
C LEU A 107 18.04 -2.58 4.80
N LYS A 108 18.80 -3.66 4.99
CA LYS A 108 20.11 -3.65 5.66
C LYS A 108 21.20 -3.05 4.78
N PRO A 109 22.37 -2.74 5.32
CA PRO A 109 23.50 -2.22 4.52
C PRO A 109 23.93 -3.13 3.36
N ASP A 110 23.73 -4.44 3.46
CA ASP A 110 23.99 -5.44 2.41
C ASP A 110 22.86 -5.66 1.42
N TYR A 111 21.78 -4.83 1.50
CA TYR A 111 20.54 -4.92 0.73
C TYR A 111 19.66 -6.14 1.03
N THR A 112 19.97 -6.95 2.03
CA THR A 112 18.98 -7.87 2.57
C THR A 112 17.90 -7.09 3.36
N SER A 113 16.75 -7.72 3.63
CA SER A 113 15.67 -7.00 4.30
C SER A 113 15.66 -7.23 5.82
N TRP A 114 15.19 -6.21 6.55
CA TRP A 114 14.75 -6.34 7.95
C TRP A 114 13.32 -6.87 8.07
N LEU A 115 12.57 -6.92 6.97
CA LEU A 115 11.23 -7.50 6.94
C LEU A 115 11.30 -9.03 6.99
N ASN A 116 10.27 -9.64 7.55
CA ASN A 116 10.15 -11.10 7.68
C ASN A 116 9.10 -11.68 6.72
N GLY A 117 8.98 -11.10 5.52
CA GLY A 117 8.03 -11.54 4.51
C GLY A 117 6.60 -11.07 4.77
N GLN A 118 6.43 -9.90 5.37
CA GLN A 118 5.12 -9.26 5.51
C GLN A 118 4.41 -9.22 4.16
N ARG A 119 3.13 -9.60 4.13
CA ARG A 119 2.36 -9.60 2.89
C ARG A 119 2.14 -8.18 2.38
N MET A 120 2.27 -7.97 1.08
CA MET A 120 2.02 -6.68 0.43
C MET A 120 0.93 -6.84 -0.61
N LEU A 121 -0.23 -6.24 -0.38
CA LEU A 121 -1.32 -6.19 -1.34
C LEU A 121 -1.44 -4.77 -1.90
N THR A 122 -1.40 -4.64 -3.22
CA THR A 122 -1.69 -3.38 -3.89
C THR A 122 -3.10 -3.40 -4.48
N LEU A 123 -3.83 -2.30 -4.31
CA LEU A 123 -5.16 -2.08 -4.84
C LEU A 123 -5.13 -0.87 -5.77
N TYR A 124 -5.47 -1.08 -7.03
CA TYR A 124 -5.50 -0.03 -8.03
C TYR A 124 -6.92 0.23 -8.55
N THR A 125 -7.27 1.50 -8.70
CA THR A 125 -8.49 1.92 -9.41
C THR A 125 -8.10 2.75 -10.62
N GLN A 126 -8.76 2.49 -11.76
CA GLN A 126 -8.47 3.17 -13.03
C GLN A 126 -9.74 3.49 -13.81
N GLY A 127 -9.70 4.54 -14.62
CA GLY A 127 -10.80 4.89 -15.52
C GLY A 127 -10.89 3.99 -16.76
N GLN A 128 -9.81 3.27 -17.10
CA GLN A 128 -9.80 2.34 -18.22
C GLN A 128 -10.57 1.06 -17.88
N PRO A 129 -11.44 0.55 -18.77
CA PRO A 129 -12.13 -0.72 -18.56
C PRO A 129 -11.18 -1.92 -18.71
N ASP A 130 -10.17 -1.84 -19.58
CA ASP A 130 -9.16 -2.89 -19.75
C ASP A 130 -8.22 -2.95 -18.54
N LEU A 131 -8.35 -4.00 -17.74
CA LEU A 131 -7.57 -4.20 -16.51
C LEU A 131 -6.10 -4.56 -16.79
N THR A 132 -5.77 -4.94 -18.01
CA THR A 132 -4.39 -5.32 -18.43
C THR A 132 -3.57 -4.11 -18.89
N ARG A 133 -4.22 -2.98 -19.12
CA ARG A 133 -3.59 -1.77 -19.67
C ARG A 133 -2.29 -1.35 -18.97
N TYR A 134 -2.22 -1.54 -17.68
CA TYR A 134 -1.07 -1.18 -16.86
C TYR A 134 -0.42 -2.39 -16.15
N ALA A 135 -0.64 -3.59 -16.65
CA ALA A 135 -0.16 -4.83 -16.02
C ALA A 135 1.35 -4.85 -15.83
N SER A 136 2.13 -4.40 -16.83
CA SER A 136 3.60 -4.32 -16.75
C SER A 136 4.07 -3.41 -15.61
N TYR A 137 3.38 -2.29 -15.38
CA TYR A 137 3.67 -1.41 -14.26
C TYR A 137 3.35 -2.07 -12.91
N PHE A 138 2.22 -2.77 -12.80
CA PHE A 138 1.85 -3.46 -11.57
C PHE A 138 2.81 -4.60 -11.23
N THR A 139 3.27 -5.35 -12.26
CA THR A 139 4.31 -6.37 -12.11
C THR A 139 5.61 -5.75 -11.61
N TYR A 140 6.08 -4.68 -12.22
CA TYR A 140 7.28 -3.95 -11.81
C TYR A 140 7.21 -3.47 -10.34
N VAL A 141 6.05 -2.95 -9.92
CA VAL A 141 5.85 -2.53 -8.53
C VAL A 141 5.88 -3.72 -7.56
N ASN A 142 5.31 -4.85 -7.94
CA ASN A 142 5.38 -6.07 -7.12
C ASN A 142 6.82 -6.59 -7.01
N GLU A 143 7.60 -6.57 -8.08
CA GLU A 143 9.04 -6.90 -8.06
C GLU A 143 9.81 -6.00 -7.09
N MET A 144 9.55 -4.68 -7.13
CA MET A 144 10.13 -3.73 -6.18
C MET A 144 9.79 -4.09 -4.72
N PHE A 145 8.53 -4.43 -4.42
CA PHE A 145 8.15 -4.84 -3.06
C PHE A 145 8.80 -6.17 -2.67
N GLY A 146 8.94 -7.12 -3.60
CA GLY A 146 9.70 -8.35 -3.39
C GLY A 146 11.16 -8.07 -3.03
N PHE A 147 11.83 -7.19 -3.78
CA PHE A 147 13.21 -6.76 -3.47
C PHE A 147 13.32 -6.13 -2.08
N LEU A 148 12.32 -5.37 -1.65
CA LEU A 148 12.28 -4.78 -0.30
C LEU A 148 12.03 -5.81 0.82
N GLY A 149 11.77 -7.08 0.49
CA GLY A 149 11.58 -8.18 1.46
C GLY A 149 10.12 -8.40 1.86
N PHE A 150 9.17 -7.75 1.20
CA PHE A 150 7.77 -8.13 1.31
C PHE A 150 7.50 -9.43 0.53
N ARG A 151 6.37 -10.05 0.85
CA ARG A 151 5.74 -11.10 0.03
C ARG A 151 4.59 -10.46 -0.77
N PRO A 152 4.82 -10.03 -2.02
CA PRO A 152 3.79 -9.40 -2.82
C PRO A 152 2.68 -10.40 -3.16
N LEU A 153 1.44 -9.93 -3.07
CA LEU A 153 0.26 -10.66 -3.54
C LEU A 153 -0.15 -10.15 -4.93
N PRO A 154 -0.92 -10.91 -5.70
CA PRO A 154 -1.48 -10.43 -6.95
C PRO A 154 -2.23 -9.11 -6.75
N PRO A 155 -1.98 -8.08 -7.58
CA PRO A 155 -2.63 -6.78 -7.40
C PRO A 155 -4.13 -6.87 -7.65
N LEU A 156 -4.92 -6.19 -6.85
CA LEU A 156 -6.34 -5.97 -7.11
C LEU A 156 -6.50 -4.77 -8.04
N VAL A 157 -7.00 -4.99 -9.24
CA VAL A 157 -7.22 -3.93 -10.21
C VAL A 157 -8.72 -3.78 -10.49
N PHE A 158 -9.22 -2.55 -10.42
CA PHE A 158 -10.62 -2.18 -10.62
C PHE A 158 -10.72 -1.11 -11.72
N GLY A 159 -11.36 -1.43 -12.81
CA GLY A 159 -11.50 -0.57 -13.98
C GLY A 159 -12.85 0.13 -14.07
N ASN A 160 -12.99 0.98 -15.09
CA ASN A 160 -14.20 1.74 -15.38
C ASN A 160 -14.69 2.64 -14.23
N LEU A 161 -13.73 3.25 -13.49
CA LEU A 161 -13.96 4.08 -12.31
C LEU A 161 -13.42 5.50 -12.59
N ARG A 162 -14.20 6.34 -13.28
CA ARG A 162 -13.84 7.71 -13.68
C ARG A 162 -14.33 8.76 -12.70
N GLY A 163 -15.56 8.65 -12.26
CA GLY A 163 -16.17 9.53 -11.25
C GLY A 163 -15.76 9.17 -9.82
N VAL A 164 -16.06 10.06 -8.88
CA VAL A 164 -15.62 9.92 -7.46
C VAL A 164 -16.29 8.72 -6.78
N ASN A 165 -17.54 8.42 -7.13
CA ASN A 165 -18.35 7.41 -6.47
C ASN A 165 -18.76 6.25 -7.40
N ASP A 166 -18.09 6.08 -8.55
CA ASP A 166 -18.48 5.06 -9.54
C ASP A 166 -18.49 3.65 -8.95
N VAL A 167 -17.61 3.39 -7.98
CA VAL A 167 -17.54 2.09 -7.31
C VAL A 167 -18.85 1.71 -6.58
N GLN A 168 -19.64 2.69 -6.13
CA GLN A 168 -20.92 2.43 -5.46
C GLN A 168 -21.96 1.81 -6.39
N TYR A 169 -21.84 2.02 -7.69
CA TYR A 169 -22.69 1.42 -8.71
C TYR A 169 -22.18 0.07 -9.22
N GLN A 170 -21.11 -0.45 -8.62
CA GLN A 170 -20.46 -1.70 -9.01
C GLN A 170 -20.22 -2.61 -7.78
N PRO A 171 -21.30 -3.18 -7.19
CA PRO A 171 -21.23 -3.93 -5.92
C PRO A 171 -20.25 -5.11 -5.97
N GLN A 172 -20.04 -5.72 -7.15
CA GLN A 172 -19.08 -6.82 -7.35
C GLN A 172 -17.62 -6.42 -6.97
N HIS A 173 -17.27 -5.14 -7.00
CA HIS A 173 -15.95 -4.67 -6.56
C HIS A 173 -15.80 -4.77 -5.04
N PHE A 174 -16.87 -4.50 -4.30
CA PHE A 174 -16.87 -4.68 -2.85
C PHE A 174 -16.77 -6.16 -2.44
N ASP A 175 -17.48 -7.04 -3.16
CA ASP A 175 -17.39 -8.48 -2.89
C ASP A 175 -15.95 -8.99 -3.11
N ARG A 176 -15.31 -8.53 -4.16
CA ARG A 176 -13.93 -8.89 -4.48
C ARG A 176 -12.92 -8.42 -3.43
N VAL A 177 -13.08 -7.24 -2.86
CA VAL A 177 -12.19 -6.79 -1.76
C VAL A 177 -12.48 -7.48 -0.45
N ARG A 178 -13.74 -7.86 -0.17
CA ARG A 178 -14.08 -8.67 1.01
C ARG A 178 -13.50 -10.08 0.91
N GLN A 179 -13.56 -10.69 -0.28
CA GLN A 179 -12.90 -11.97 -0.54
C GLN A 179 -11.38 -11.85 -0.30
N ALA A 180 -10.73 -10.82 -0.82
CA ALA A 180 -9.30 -10.59 -0.60
C ALA A 180 -8.97 -10.38 0.88
N ALA A 181 -9.84 -9.73 1.65
CA ALA A 181 -9.69 -9.62 3.10
C ALA A 181 -9.74 -10.97 3.80
N ALA A 182 -10.67 -11.85 3.40
CA ALA A 182 -10.78 -13.20 3.94
C ALA A 182 -9.54 -14.05 3.61
N GLU A 183 -9.03 -13.98 2.39
CA GLU A 183 -7.79 -14.64 1.99
C GLU A 183 -6.57 -14.10 2.76
N LEU A 184 -6.54 -12.78 3.01
CA LEU A 184 -5.50 -12.14 3.80
C LEU A 184 -5.50 -12.64 5.26
N VAL A 185 -6.67 -12.78 5.86
CA VAL A 185 -6.80 -13.20 7.27
C VAL A 185 -6.68 -14.73 7.40
N GLY A 186 -7.25 -15.50 6.48
CA GLY A 186 -7.30 -16.97 6.53
C GLY A 186 -5.97 -17.66 6.28
N ASN A 187 -5.02 -17.04 5.61
CA ASN A 187 -3.68 -17.57 5.30
C ASN A 187 -2.59 -17.08 6.29
N GLY A 188 -2.99 -16.64 7.47
CA GLY A 188 -2.12 -16.15 8.54
C GLY A 188 -1.61 -17.22 9.50
#